data_fc405d04b21e34083f1d8b9b1616a498
#
_entry.id   fc405d04b21e34083f1d8b9b1616a498
#
_cell.length_a   1.000
_cell.length_b   1.000
_cell.length_c   1.000
_cell.angle_alpha   90.00
_cell.angle_beta   90.00
_cell.angle_gamma   90.00
#
_symmetry.space_group_name_H-M   'P 1'
#
loop_
_entity.id
_entity.type
_entity.pdbx_description
1 polymer ?
#
loop_
_entity_poly.entity_id
_entity_poly.type
_entity_poly.pdbx_seq_one_letter_code
_entity_poly.pdbx_strand_id
1 'polypeptide(L)'
;YAEISRVVLPGGNRIPTLREFLEQGRKDPGTKLILELKKHKTPEIETRIVEEIVSLCKKLNMLDQMEFTSFSEHACREFRRLAPQNKTLYISNSLWTPINADVAKKEGFQLSYSMYVFMNRPELIDRMNEIGVESTLWIVDNPEVVDWAVKHNVGFISSNFPDRIKAYLDALRTVETARNGACNLIR
;
A
#
# COMPACT_ATOMS: atom_id res chain seq x y z
N TYR A 1 -6.52 -25.67 -2.26
CA TYR A 1 -7.43 -24.95 -3.18
C TYR A 1 -8.82 -25.58 -3.23
N ALA A 2 -8.93 -26.92 -3.36
CA ALA A 2 -10.21 -27.63 -3.47
C ALA A 2 -11.21 -27.33 -2.33
N GLU A 3 -10.76 -27.06 -1.12
CA GLU A 3 -11.60 -26.68 0.01
C GLU A 3 -12.05 -25.22 -0.09
N ILE A 4 -11.10 -24.30 -0.37
CA ILE A 4 -11.37 -22.85 -0.48
C ILE A 4 -12.32 -22.55 -1.64
N SER A 5 -12.19 -23.26 -2.76
CA SER A 5 -13.05 -23.05 -3.94
C SER A 5 -14.53 -23.40 -3.71
N ARG A 6 -14.83 -24.14 -2.63
CA ARG A 6 -16.21 -24.50 -2.23
C ARG A 6 -16.85 -23.46 -1.31
N VAL A 7 -16.06 -22.52 -0.77
CA VAL A 7 -16.58 -21.49 0.12
C VAL A 7 -17.38 -20.50 -0.69
N VAL A 8 -18.63 -20.31 -0.29
CA VAL A 8 -19.53 -19.29 -0.85
C VAL A 8 -19.57 -18.12 0.13
N LEU A 9 -19.20 -16.95 -0.35
CA LEU A 9 -19.23 -15.72 0.42
C LEU A 9 -20.66 -15.12 0.47
N PRO A 10 -20.94 -14.20 1.40
CA PRO A 10 -22.19 -13.43 1.37
C PRO A 10 -22.43 -12.81 -0.02
N GLY A 11 -23.66 -12.91 -0.52
CA GLY A 11 -24.00 -12.47 -1.87
C GLY A 11 -23.74 -13.51 -2.98
N GLY A 12 -23.37 -14.76 -2.62
CA GLY A 12 -23.22 -15.86 -3.59
C GLY A 12 -21.87 -15.88 -4.32
N ASN A 13 -20.96 -14.97 -3.97
CA ASN A 13 -19.64 -14.88 -4.58
C ASN A 13 -18.72 -16.01 -4.11
N ARG A 14 -17.73 -16.34 -4.92
CA ARG A 14 -16.65 -17.28 -4.57
C ARG A 14 -15.34 -16.52 -4.41
N ILE A 15 -14.41 -17.12 -3.65
CA ILE A 15 -13.04 -16.58 -3.53
C ILE A 15 -12.32 -16.82 -4.87
N PRO A 16 -11.93 -15.74 -5.59
CA PRO A 16 -11.26 -15.89 -6.88
C PRO A 16 -9.83 -16.41 -6.70
N THR A 17 -9.31 -17.07 -7.71
CA THR A 17 -7.86 -17.30 -7.83
C THR A 17 -7.14 -16.00 -8.12
N LEU A 18 -5.81 -15.96 -7.86
CA LEU A 18 -5.01 -14.80 -8.24
C LEU A 18 -5.11 -14.49 -9.75
N ARG A 19 -5.13 -15.53 -10.59
CA ARG A 19 -5.30 -15.38 -12.04
C ARG A 19 -6.60 -14.63 -12.39
N GLU A 20 -7.72 -15.11 -11.87
CA GLU A 20 -9.03 -14.49 -12.11
C GLU A 20 -9.08 -13.03 -11.63
N PHE A 21 -8.45 -12.76 -10.47
CA PHE A 21 -8.36 -11.40 -9.94
C PHE A 21 -7.52 -10.48 -10.84
N LEU A 22 -6.37 -10.96 -11.32
CA LEU A 22 -5.50 -10.22 -12.25
C LEU A 22 -6.18 -9.98 -13.60
N GLU A 23 -6.86 -11.00 -14.15
CA GLU A 23 -7.61 -10.88 -15.40
C GLU A 23 -8.76 -9.87 -15.29
N GLN A 24 -9.39 -9.76 -14.12
CA GLN A 24 -10.37 -8.71 -13.86
C GLN A 24 -9.72 -7.34 -13.76
N GLY A 25 -8.63 -7.19 -13.01
CA GLY A 25 -7.92 -5.92 -12.85
C GLY A 25 -7.34 -5.38 -14.15
N ARG A 26 -6.93 -6.26 -15.08
CA ARG A 26 -6.43 -5.87 -16.41
C ARG A 26 -7.46 -5.11 -17.26
N LYS A 27 -8.74 -5.20 -16.94
CA LYS A 27 -9.79 -4.47 -17.66
C LYS A 27 -9.76 -2.96 -17.41
N ASP A 28 -9.10 -2.55 -16.32
CA ASP A 28 -8.84 -1.15 -16.01
C ASP A 28 -7.33 -0.92 -15.80
N PRO A 29 -6.58 -0.64 -16.88
CA PRO A 29 -5.13 -0.46 -16.81
C PRO A 29 -4.69 0.81 -16.06
N GLY A 30 -5.61 1.74 -15.79
CA GLY A 30 -5.36 2.94 -14.99
C GLY A 30 -5.26 2.66 -13.48
N THR A 31 -5.78 1.53 -13.03
CA THR A 31 -5.77 1.14 -11.60
C THR A 31 -4.55 0.30 -11.27
N LYS A 32 -3.78 0.70 -10.26
CA LYS A 32 -2.72 -0.15 -9.68
C LYS A 32 -3.33 -1.21 -8.78
N LEU A 33 -2.80 -2.43 -8.87
CA LEU A 33 -3.18 -3.54 -8.02
C LEU A 33 -2.10 -3.76 -6.96
N ILE A 34 -2.46 -3.67 -5.69
CA ILE A 34 -1.54 -3.93 -4.57
C ILE A 34 -1.80 -5.34 -4.06
N LEU A 35 -0.84 -6.24 -4.32
CA LEU A 35 -0.93 -7.64 -3.90
C LEU A 35 -0.25 -7.81 -2.54
N GLU A 36 -1.02 -8.21 -1.53
CA GLU A 36 -0.48 -8.56 -0.22
C GLU A 36 -0.20 -10.07 -0.13
N LEU A 37 1.07 -10.41 0.08
CA LEU A 37 1.45 -11.75 0.51
C LEU A 37 1.44 -11.85 2.03
N LYS A 38 0.54 -12.64 2.58
CA LYS A 38 0.52 -12.94 4.01
C LYS A 38 1.77 -13.71 4.42
N LYS A 39 2.28 -13.44 5.62
CA LYS A 39 3.44 -14.15 6.17
C LYS A 39 3.15 -15.65 6.26
N HIS A 40 4.10 -16.46 5.81
CA HIS A 40 4.05 -17.93 5.85
C HIS A 40 4.98 -18.51 6.92
N LYS A 41 4.91 -19.84 7.07
CA LYS A 41 5.62 -20.55 8.14
C LYS A 41 7.14 -20.51 7.98
N THR A 42 7.63 -20.56 6.74
CA THR A 42 9.07 -20.57 6.47
C THR A 42 9.43 -19.67 5.29
N PRO A 43 10.66 -19.13 5.26
CA PRO A 43 11.16 -18.32 4.14
C PRO A 43 11.12 -19.06 2.79
N GLU A 44 11.38 -20.38 2.76
CA GLU A 44 11.38 -21.16 1.53
C GLU A 44 9.97 -21.22 0.90
N ILE A 45 8.93 -21.31 1.74
CA ILE A 45 7.55 -21.25 1.26
C ILE A 45 7.26 -19.88 0.67
N GLU A 46 7.68 -18.79 1.34
CA GLU A 46 7.50 -17.42 0.85
C GLU A 46 8.23 -17.21 -0.48
N THR A 47 9.50 -17.63 -0.60
CA THR A 47 10.27 -17.57 -1.84
C THR A 47 9.52 -18.22 -2.99
N ARG A 48 9.08 -19.46 -2.82
CA ARG A 48 8.35 -20.17 -3.87
C ARG A 48 7.06 -19.47 -4.28
N ILE A 49 6.29 -18.96 -3.30
CA ILE A 49 5.05 -18.25 -3.60
C ILE A 49 5.33 -16.94 -4.34
N VAL A 50 6.35 -16.19 -3.96
CA VAL A 50 6.76 -14.95 -4.66
C VAL A 50 7.17 -15.28 -6.11
N GLU A 51 7.93 -16.35 -6.34
CA GLU A 51 8.30 -16.81 -7.69
C GLU A 51 7.07 -17.12 -8.54
N GLU A 52 6.10 -17.85 -7.99
CA GLU A 52 4.84 -18.17 -8.67
C GLU A 52 4.01 -16.91 -8.99
N ILE A 53 3.90 -15.97 -8.04
CA ILE A 53 3.19 -14.69 -8.22
C ILE A 53 3.84 -13.88 -9.34
N VAL A 54 5.15 -13.64 -9.25
CA VAL A 54 5.86 -12.80 -10.24
C VAL A 54 5.84 -13.47 -11.62
N SER A 55 6.00 -14.80 -11.68
CA SER A 55 5.87 -15.56 -12.94
C SER A 55 4.49 -15.42 -13.56
N LEU A 56 3.42 -15.49 -12.75
CA LEU A 56 2.06 -15.31 -13.23
C LEU A 56 1.81 -13.88 -13.74
N CYS A 57 2.26 -12.86 -13.00
CA CYS A 57 2.15 -11.47 -13.42
C CYS A 57 2.89 -11.20 -14.75
N LYS A 58 4.09 -11.79 -14.93
CA LYS A 58 4.84 -11.73 -16.21
C LYS A 58 4.08 -12.39 -17.36
N LYS A 59 3.56 -13.61 -17.13
CA LYS A 59 2.77 -14.35 -18.14
C LYS A 59 1.51 -13.61 -18.60
N LEU A 60 0.93 -12.81 -17.71
CA LEU A 60 -0.27 -12.04 -18.00
C LEU A 60 0.04 -10.60 -18.48
N ASN A 61 1.31 -10.21 -18.60
CA ASN A 61 1.76 -8.85 -18.89
C ASN A 61 1.16 -7.81 -17.90
N MET A 62 1.14 -8.15 -16.60
CA MET A 62 0.51 -7.34 -15.56
C MET A 62 1.51 -6.64 -14.64
N LEU A 63 2.82 -6.86 -14.79
CA LEU A 63 3.81 -6.29 -13.86
C LEU A 63 3.69 -4.76 -13.73
N ASP A 64 3.52 -4.04 -14.82
CA ASP A 64 3.44 -2.58 -14.80
C ASP A 64 2.25 -2.05 -14.00
N GLN A 65 1.24 -2.89 -13.77
CA GLN A 65 0.05 -2.58 -12.98
C GLN A 65 0.17 -3.02 -11.51
N MET A 66 1.24 -3.78 -11.16
CA MET A 66 1.37 -4.39 -9.83
C MET A 66 2.25 -3.58 -8.88
N GLU A 67 1.83 -3.55 -7.62
CA GLU A 67 2.65 -3.25 -6.46
C GLU A 67 2.55 -4.44 -5.48
N PHE A 68 3.58 -4.66 -4.68
CA PHE A 68 3.63 -5.80 -3.75
C PHE A 68 3.73 -5.33 -2.31
N THR A 69 3.11 -6.07 -1.40
CA THR A 69 3.19 -5.73 0.01
C THR A 69 3.17 -6.97 0.90
N SER A 70 3.84 -6.91 2.05
CA SER A 70 3.87 -8.01 3.02
C SER A 70 4.28 -7.54 4.42
N PHE A 71 3.80 -8.26 5.44
CA PHE A 71 4.33 -8.22 6.80
C PHE A 71 5.64 -9.00 6.96
N SER A 72 6.04 -9.78 5.95
CA SER A 72 7.30 -10.52 5.93
C SER A 72 8.38 -9.71 5.24
N GLU A 73 9.44 -9.40 5.99
CA GLU A 73 10.65 -8.78 5.45
C GLU A 73 11.29 -9.66 4.37
N HIS A 74 11.30 -10.98 4.56
CA HIS A 74 11.81 -11.93 3.58
C HIS A 74 11.02 -11.86 2.27
N ALA A 75 9.69 -11.91 2.34
CA ALA A 75 8.85 -11.80 1.15
C ALA A 75 9.06 -10.45 0.40
N CYS A 76 9.22 -9.34 1.13
CA CYS A 76 9.53 -8.05 0.52
C CYS A 76 10.89 -8.09 -0.21
N ARG A 77 11.93 -8.70 0.37
CA ARG A 77 13.23 -8.87 -0.31
C ARG A 77 13.11 -9.71 -1.58
N GLU A 78 12.33 -10.80 -1.53
CA GLU A 78 12.11 -11.64 -2.70
C GLU A 78 11.35 -10.91 -3.82
N PHE A 79 10.33 -10.11 -3.50
CA PHE A 79 9.69 -9.24 -4.49
C PHE A 79 10.66 -8.25 -5.10
N ARG A 80 11.50 -7.60 -4.30
CA ARG A 80 12.55 -6.70 -4.79
C ARG A 80 13.57 -7.40 -5.66
N ARG A 81 13.92 -8.62 -5.36
CA ARG A 81 14.86 -9.44 -6.16
C ARG A 81 14.27 -9.80 -7.53
N LEU A 82 13.00 -10.20 -7.60
CA LEU A 82 12.37 -10.77 -8.80
C LEU A 82 11.63 -9.76 -9.68
N ALA A 83 11.23 -8.62 -9.10
CA ALA A 83 10.53 -7.53 -9.75
C ALA A 83 11.06 -6.16 -9.23
N PRO A 84 12.34 -5.84 -9.46
CA PRO A 84 13.01 -4.67 -8.86
C PRO A 84 12.42 -3.33 -9.28
N GLN A 85 11.74 -3.26 -10.41
CA GLN A 85 11.07 -2.05 -10.89
C GLN A 85 9.70 -1.82 -10.24
N ASN A 86 9.13 -2.84 -9.60
CA ASN A 86 7.84 -2.72 -8.94
C ASN A 86 8.02 -2.19 -7.51
N LYS A 87 7.10 -1.33 -7.10
CA LYS A 87 7.04 -0.86 -5.73
C LYS A 87 6.77 -2.03 -4.79
N THR A 88 7.55 -2.10 -3.71
CA THR A 88 7.37 -3.07 -2.63
C THR A 88 7.21 -2.34 -1.32
N LEU A 89 6.14 -2.63 -0.58
CA LEU A 89 5.83 -2.00 0.70
C LEU A 89 5.97 -3.02 1.83
N TYR A 90 6.74 -2.68 2.85
CA TYR A 90 6.73 -3.45 4.09
C TYR A 90 5.61 -2.96 5.00
N ILE A 91 4.78 -3.88 5.50
CA ILE A 91 3.63 -3.58 6.36
C ILE A 91 3.99 -3.81 7.83
N SER A 92 3.55 -2.91 8.72
CA SER A 92 3.61 -3.16 10.16
C SER A 92 2.49 -2.48 10.94
N ASN A 93 2.07 -3.15 12.01
CA ASN A 93 1.19 -2.60 13.06
C ASN A 93 1.89 -2.58 14.44
N SER A 94 3.19 -2.80 14.49
CA SER A 94 3.99 -2.86 15.72
C SER A 94 4.83 -1.60 15.90
N LEU A 95 4.78 -1.00 17.08
CA LEU A 95 5.70 0.09 17.48
C LEU A 95 7.17 -0.36 17.52
N TRP A 96 7.40 -1.66 17.64
CA TRP A 96 8.72 -2.29 17.71
C TRP A 96 9.13 -2.94 16.39
N THR A 97 8.64 -2.40 15.27
CA THR A 97 9.02 -2.90 13.94
C THR A 97 10.54 -2.79 13.73
N PRO A 98 11.19 -3.85 13.21
CA PRO A 98 12.62 -3.81 12.91
C PRO A 98 12.95 -2.94 11.70
N ILE A 99 11.97 -2.69 10.84
CA ILE A 99 12.13 -1.90 9.61
C ILE A 99 11.76 -0.46 9.92
N ASN A 100 12.75 0.41 10.00
CA ASN A 100 12.57 1.86 10.05
C ASN A 100 12.83 2.49 8.67
N ALA A 101 12.74 3.82 8.57
CA ALA A 101 12.93 4.53 7.32
C ALA A 101 14.31 4.29 6.67
N ASP A 102 15.39 4.26 7.47
CA ASP A 102 16.74 4.06 6.95
C ASP A 102 16.95 2.63 6.42
N VAL A 103 16.44 1.62 7.13
CA VAL A 103 16.43 0.23 6.66
C VAL A 103 15.60 0.10 5.39
N ALA A 104 14.40 0.69 5.35
CA ALA A 104 13.55 0.67 4.17
C ALA A 104 14.24 1.30 2.95
N LYS A 105 14.90 2.44 3.13
CA LYS A 105 15.69 3.09 2.06
C LYS A 105 16.79 2.19 1.52
N LYS A 106 17.54 1.54 2.43
CA LYS A 106 18.63 0.62 2.07
C LYS A 106 18.13 -0.60 1.29
N GLU A 107 17.01 -1.18 1.71
CA GLU A 107 16.42 -2.38 1.10
C GLU A 107 15.56 -2.05 -0.14
N GLY A 108 15.28 -0.77 -0.39
CA GLY A 108 14.43 -0.32 -1.48
C GLY A 108 12.93 -0.56 -1.24
N PHE A 109 12.51 -0.63 0.04
CA PHE A 109 11.11 -0.72 0.42
C PHE A 109 10.48 0.66 0.54
N GLN A 110 9.15 0.71 0.41
CA GLN A 110 8.29 1.73 0.96
C GLN A 110 7.66 1.22 2.26
N LEU A 111 7.09 2.09 3.11
CA LEU A 111 6.53 1.66 4.39
C LEU A 111 5.03 1.87 4.43
N SER A 112 4.31 0.83 4.83
CA SER A 112 2.86 0.82 4.99
C SER A 112 2.52 0.47 6.44
N TYR A 113 2.31 1.51 7.28
CA TYR A 113 2.11 1.32 8.71
C TYR A 113 0.70 1.71 9.15
N SER A 114 0.23 1.04 10.21
CA SER A 114 -1.07 1.36 10.79
C SER A 114 -1.09 2.75 11.41
N MET A 115 -2.29 3.34 11.53
CA MET A 115 -2.51 4.58 12.30
C MET A 115 -1.86 4.51 13.68
N TYR A 116 -2.00 3.37 14.36
CA TYR A 116 -1.43 3.18 15.69
C TYR A 116 0.08 3.42 15.71
N VAL A 117 0.82 2.94 14.70
CA VAL A 117 2.26 3.15 14.62
C VAL A 117 2.59 4.61 14.33
N PHE A 118 2.06 5.17 13.25
CA PHE A 118 2.45 6.51 12.81
C PHE A 118 1.98 7.61 13.75
N MET A 119 0.79 7.51 14.33
CA MET A 119 0.30 8.53 15.27
C MET A 119 1.03 8.50 16.63
N ASN A 120 1.59 7.35 17.03
CA ASN A 120 2.45 7.27 18.22
C ASN A 120 3.92 7.56 17.92
N ARG A 121 4.34 7.55 16.65
CA ARG A 121 5.71 7.79 16.21
C ARG A 121 5.75 8.65 14.95
N PRO A 122 5.24 9.89 15.01
CA PRO A 122 5.17 10.78 13.83
C PRO A 122 6.56 11.09 13.24
N GLU A 123 7.62 11.06 14.06
CA GLU A 123 9.01 11.25 13.62
C GLU A 123 9.46 10.24 12.56
N LEU A 124 8.80 9.09 12.46
CA LEU A 124 9.06 8.13 11.37
C LEU A 124 8.67 8.71 10.02
N ILE A 125 7.55 9.42 9.94
CA ILE A 125 7.08 10.03 8.69
C ILE A 125 8.00 11.18 8.31
N ASP A 126 8.41 12.01 9.27
CA ASP A 126 9.34 13.11 9.04
C ASP A 126 10.65 12.57 8.44
N ARG A 127 11.19 11.51 9.03
CA ARG A 127 12.39 10.84 8.50
C ARG A 127 12.17 10.24 7.12
N MET A 128 11.03 9.59 6.89
CA MET A 128 10.68 9.04 5.57
C MET A 128 10.61 10.12 4.50
N ASN A 129 9.96 11.25 4.79
CA ASN A 129 9.89 12.41 3.90
C ASN A 129 11.28 12.97 3.58
N GLU A 130 12.13 13.12 4.60
CA GLU A 130 13.51 13.62 4.46
C GLU A 130 14.34 12.78 3.49
N ILE A 131 14.28 11.45 3.58
CA ILE A 131 15.11 10.54 2.78
C ILE A 131 14.40 9.98 1.54
N GLY A 132 13.16 10.39 1.27
CA GLY A 132 12.39 9.96 0.10
C GLY A 132 11.95 8.49 0.16
N VAL A 133 11.53 8.02 1.33
CA VAL A 133 10.79 6.75 1.52
C VAL A 133 9.31 7.09 1.59
N GLU A 134 8.50 6.48 0.73
CA GLU A 134 7.08 6.74 0.68
C GLU A 134 6.35 6.09 1.85
N SER A 135 5.40 6.81 2.45
CA SER A 135 4.55 6.33 3.54
C SER A 135 3.15 6.00 3.06
N THR A 136 2.60 4.89 3.53
CA THR A 136 1.18 4.53 3.40
C THR A 136 0.57 4.33 4.77
N LEU A 137 -0.49 5.07 5.07
CA LEU A 137 -1.24 5.00 6.32
C LEU A 137 -2.51 4.15 6.16
N TRP A 138 -2.75 3.21 7.06
CA TRP A 138 -3.94 2.36 7.06
C TRP A 138 -4.46 2.08 8.48
N ILE A 139 -5.78 1.85 8.70
CA ILE A 139 -6.89 2.10 7.79
C ILE A 139 -7.49 3.45 8.19
N VAL A 140 -7.73 4.33 7.20
CA VAL A 140 -8.18 5.71 7.43
C VAL A 140 -9.59 5.86 6.87
N ASP A 141 -10.59 5.84 7.75
CA ASP A 141 -12.01 5.89 7.39
C ASP A 141 -12.72 7.14 7.91
N ASN A 142 -11.99 8.04 8.59
CA ASN A 142 -12.56 9.27 9.14
C ASN A 142 -11.74 10.53 8.78
N PRO A 143 -12.39 11.71 8.72
CA PRO A 143 -11.78 12.98 8.31
C PRO A 143 -10.64 13.43 9.24
N GLU A 144 -10.72 13.22 10.54
CA GLU A 144 -9.72 13.72 11.50
C GLU A 144 -8.35 13.06 11.26
N VAL A 145 -8.35 11.78 10.87
CA VAL A 145 -7.12 11.07 10.52
C VAL A 145 -6.61 11.50 9.14
N VAL A 146 -7.51 11.87 8.22
CA VAL A 146 -7.11 12.47 6.93
C VAL A 146 -6.40 13.80 7.15
N ASP A 147 -6.95 14.69 7.99
CA ASP A 147 -6.33 15.98 8.34
C ASP A 147 -4.94 15.77 8.96
N TRP A 148 -4.82 14.81 9.86
CA TRP A 148 -3.55 14.43 10.45
C TRP A 148 -2.55 13.92 9.39
N ALA A 149 -2.99 13.07 8.47
CA ALA A 149 -2.16 12.53 7.40
C ALA A 149 -1.66 13.63 6.44
N VAL A 150 -2.54 14.56 6.07
CA VAL A 150 -2.18 15.73 5.24
C VAL A 150 -1.15 16.61 5.95
N LYS A 151 -1.38 16.92 7.24
CA LYS A 151 -0.46 17.73 8.05
C LYS A 151 0.95 17.13 8.13
N HIS A 152 1.07 15.80 8.15
CA HIS A 152 2.35 15.11 8.24
C HIS A 152 2.93 14.67 6.88
N ASN A 153 2.35 15.11 5.75
CA ASN A 153 2.78 14.72 4.41
C ASN A 153 2.84 13.20 4.19
N VAL A 154 1.82 12.48 4.67
CA VAL A 154 1.67 11.06 4.37
C VAL A 154 1.45 10.88 2.87
N GLY A 155 2.22 10.00 2.23
CA GLY A 155 2.18 9.81 0.78
C GLY A 155 0.89 9.18 0.28
N PHE A 156 0.40 8.15 0.96
CA PHE A 156 -0.82 7.40 0.59
C PHE A 156 -1.68 7.05 1.80
N ILE A 157 -2.97 6.92 1.53
CA ILE A 157 -3.98 6.50 2.50
C ILE A 157 -4.69 5.25 1.98
N SER A 158 -4.80 4.22 2.81
CA SER A 158 -5.68 3.07 2.57
C SER A 158 -6.96 3.21 3.38
N SER A 159 -8.11 3.08 2.71
CA SER A 159 -9.44 3.25 3.30
C SER A 159 -10.41 2.19 2.80
N ASN A 160 -11.40 1.84 3.64
CA ASN A 160 -12.56 1.06 3.25
C ASN A 160 -13.59 1.89 2.46
N PHE A 161 -13.47 3.23 2.49
CA PHE A 161 -14.38 4.19 1.85
C PHE A 161 -13.60 5.18 0.96
N PRO A 162 -12.87 4.70 -0.07
CA PRO A 162 -11.93 5.53 -0.82
C PRO A 162 -12.61 6.69 -1.57
N ASP A 163 -13.83 6.52 -2.03
CA ASP A 163 -14.66 7.55 -2.66
C ASP A 163 -14.97 8.73 -1.70
N ARG A 164 -15.34 8.43 -0.45
CA ARG A 164 -15.61 9.43 0.59
C ARG A 164 -14.34 10.18 0.99
N ILE A 165 -13.24 9.44 1.22
CA ILE A 165 -11.95 10.04 1.59
C ILE A 165 -11.41 10.90 0.44
N LYS A 166 -11.55 10.45 -0.80
CA LYS A 166 -11.16 11.24 -1.97
C LYS A 166 -11.95 12.54 -2.06
N ALA A 167 -13.28 12.48 -1.92
CA ALA A 167 -14.12 13.68 -1.95
C ALA A 167 -13.72 14.68 -0.85
N TYR A 168 -13.40 14.21 0.35
CA TYR A 168 -12.91 15.04 1.45
C TYR A 168 -11.57 15.71 1.12
N LEU A 169 -10.60 14.96 0.61
CA LEU A 169 -9.29 15.49 0.17
C LEU A 169 -9.42 16.54 -0.94
N ASP A 170 -10.30 16.31 -1.91
CA ASP A 170 -10.54 17.27 -3.00
C ASP A 170 -11.15 18.59 -2.46
N ALA A 171 -12.05 18.50 -1.47
CA ALA A 171 -12.59 19.69 -0.80
C ALA A 171 -11.53 20.47 -0.03
N LEU A 172 -10.63 19.78 0.72
CA LEU A 172 -9.51 20.45 1.42
C LEU A 172 -8.60 21.20 0.45
N ARG A 173 -8.22 20.60 -0.66
CA ARG A 173 -7.38 21.24 -1.70
C ARG A 173 -8.03 22.49 -2.29
N THR A 174 -9.34 22.47 -2.50
CA THR A 174 -10.10 23.62 -3.02
C THR A 174 -10.05 24.79 -2.03
N VAL A 175 -10.22 24.53 -0.73
CA VAL A 175 -10.14 25.57 0.32
C VAL A 175 -8.73 26.17 0.42
N GLU A 176 -7.68 25.36 0.36
CA GLU A 176 -6.30 25.83 0.40
C GLU A 176 -5.96 26.70 -0.82
N THR A 177 -6.39 26.28 -2.01
CA THR A 177 -6.20 27.05 -3.25
C THR A 177 -6.92 28.41 -3.18
N ALA A 178 -8.15 28.42 -2.66
CA ALA A 178 -8.90 29.66 -2.47
C ALA A 178 -8.22 30.61 -1.46
N ARG A 179 -7.70 30.10 -0.34
CA ARG A 179 -6.95 30.89 0.65
C ARG A 179 -5.66 31.48 0.07
N ASN A 180 -4.89 30.68 -0.67
CA ASN A 180 -3.64 31.11 -1.30
C ASN A 180 -3.90 32.11 -2.43
N GLY A 181 -4.97 31.95 -3.22
CA GLY A 181 -5.42 32.89 -4.24
C GLY A 181 -5.88 34.23 -3.65
N ALA A 182 -6.60 34.23 -2.52
CA ALA A 182 -7.02 35.43 -1.82
C ALA A 182 -5.85 36.21 -1.22
N CYS A 183 -4.79 35.52 -0.76
CA CYS A 183 -3.59 36.15 -0.22
C CYS A 183 -2.78 36.93 -1.29
N ASN A 184 -2.87 36.54 -2.56
CA ASN A 184 -2.22 37.23 -3.68
C ASN A 184 -2.98 38.45 -4.19
N LEU A 185 -4.22 38.66 -3.73
CA LEU A 185 -5.04 39.85 -4.08
C LEU A 185 -4.91 40.98 -3.06
N ILE A 186 -4.13 40.80 -1.99
CA ILE A 186 -3.91 41.82 -0.92
C ILE A 186 -2.45 42.34 -0.95
N ARG A 187 -1.80 42.28 -2.10
CA ARG A 187 -0.50 42.96 -2.33
C ARG A 187 -0.62 44.14 -3.25
#